data_876ef391d551557c15c3e202c87ca305
#
_entry.id   876ef391d551557c15c3e202c87ca305
#
_cell.length_a   1.000
_cell.length_b   1.000
_cell.length_c   1.000
_cell.angle_alpha   90.00
_cell.angle_beta   90.00
_cell.angle_gamma   90.00
#
_symmetry.space_group_name_H-M   'P 1'
#
loop_
_entity.id
_entity.type
_entity.pdbx_description
1 polymer ?
#
loop_
_entity_poly.entity_id
_entity_poly.type
_entity_poly.pdbx_seq_one_letter_code
_entity_poly.pdbx_strand_id
1 'polypeptide(L)'
;MAIGTAGYTAMLCVLALEKHGIKPADGEVLVTGANGGVGSVAIALLAGLGYQVVASTGRVSEAEHLKVLGATSVIDRDELSAPGKPIGKERWAGVIDTVGSHTLANACATTRYRGAVAACGLAGGMDFPATVAPFILRGVTLYGIDSVMAPLAVRQEAWERLGRDLDLGKLDAMTREISLEEAIPVAAE
;
A
#
# COMPACT_ATOMS: atom_id res chain seq x y z
N MET A 1 16.83 12.65 1.28
CA MET A 1 16.30 11.47 2.06
C MET A 1 14.77 11.37 2.03
N ALA A 2 14.09 12.19 1.21
CA ALA A 2 12.62 12.25 1.15
C ALA A 2 11.95 10.89 0.88
N ILE A 3 12.49 10.07 -0.03
CA ILE A 3 11.96 8.72 -0.33
C ILE A 3 12.10 7.78 0.87
N GLY A 4 13.29 7.69 1.45
CA GLY A 4 13.58 6.86 2.62
C GLY A 4 13.23 5.37 2.45
N THR A 5 13.17 4.66 3.57
CA THR A 5 12.74 3.24 3.61
C THR A 5 11.27 3.09 3.17
N ALA A 6 10.41 4.07 3.47
CA ALA A 6 8.99 4.01 3.15
C ALA A 6 8.75 3.94 1.63
N GLY A 7 9.37 4.82 0.87
CA GLY A 7 9.23 4.81 -0.59
C GLY A 7 9.88 3.58 -1.23
N TYR A 8 11.01 3.13 -0.71
CA TYR A 8 11.62 1.88 -1.13
C TYR A 8 10.69 0.67 -0.88
N THR A 9 10.06 0.59 0.29
CA THR A 9 9.09 -0.47 0.60
C THR A 9 7.86 -0.41 -0.31
N ALA A 10 7.35 0.80 -0.59
CA ALA A 10 6.24 1.00 -1.53
C ALA A 10 6.58 0.44 -2.92
N MET A 11 7.78 0.69 -3.43
CA MET A 11 8.20 0.16 -4.72
C MET A 11 8.34 -1.37 -4.70
N LEU A 12 8.84 -1.97 -3.62
CA LEU A 12 8.86 -3.43 -3.48
C LEU A 12 7.46 -4.04 -3.55
N CYS A 13 6.46 -3.38 -2.94
CA CYS A 13 5.07 -3.81 -3.03
C CYS A 13 4.56 -3.73 -4.48
N VAL A 14 4.80 -2.63 -5.18
CA VAL A 14 4.43 -2.45 -6.60
C VAL A 14 5.07 -3.54 -7.45
N LEU A 15 6.37 -3.79 -7.30
CA LEU A 15 7.09 -4.85 -8.02
C LEU A 15 6.50 -6.24 -7.75
N ALA A 16 6.06 -6.52 -6.52
CA ALA A 16 5.42 -7.79 -6.18
C ALA A 16 4.09 -7.98 -6.92
N LEU A 17 3.26 -6.93 -6.99
CA LEU A 17 2.00 -6.95 -7.73
C LEU A 17 2.23 -7.12 -9.24
N GLU A 18 3.17 -6.36 -9.82
CA GLU A 18 3.50 -6.47 -11.26
C GLU A 18 4.07 -7.85 -11.62
N LYS A 19 4.99 -8.39 -10.81
CA LYS A 19 5.57 -9.74 -11.00
C LYS A 19 4.52 -10.85 -10.84
N HIS A 20 3.51 -10.63 -10.02
CA HIS A 20 2.34 -11.51 -9.94
C HIS A 20 1.52 -11.48 -11.25
N GLY A 21 1.58 -10.39 -11.98
CA GLY A 21 0.84 -10.20 -13.23
C GLY A 21 -0.34 -9.25 -13.12
N ILE A 22 -0.51 -8.52 -12.01
CA ILE A 22 -1.56 -7.49 -11.88
C ILE A 22 -1.26 -6.33 -12.81
N LYS A 23 -2.25 -5.95 -13.61
CA LYS A 23 -2.17 -4.86 -14.60
C LYS A 23 -3.21 -3.78 -14.30
N PRO A 24 -3.01 -2.54 -14.77
CA PRO A 24 -3.98 -1.46 -14.60
C PRO A 24 -5.40 -1.78 -15.05
N ALA A 25 -5.55 -2.62 -16.10
CA ALA A 25 -6.84 -3.02 -16.64
C ALA A 25 -7.58 -4.07 -15.77
N ASP A 26 -6.93 -4.70 -14.80
CA ASP A 26 -7.54 -5.77 -14.00
C ASP A 26 -8.51 -5.25 -12.93
N GLY A 27 -8.46 -3.94 -12.64
CA GLY A 27 -9.38 -3.26 -11.73
C GLY A 27 -8.69 -2.51 -10.60
N GLU A 28 -9.43 -2.26 -9.53
CA GLU A 28 -8.97 -1.43 -8.41
C GLU A 28 -7.83 -2.09 -7.62
N VAL A 29 -6.83 -1.28 -7.25
CA VAL A 29 -5.79 -1.63 -6.28
C VAL A 29 -6.03 -0.88 -4.98
N LEU A 30 -6.19 -1.60 -3.87
CA LEU A 30 -6.35 -1.03 -2.54
C LEU A 30 -4.99 -0.69 -1.94
N VAL A 31 -4.88 0.49 -1.32
CA VAL A 31 -3.75 0.87 -0.47
C VAL A 31 -4.27 1.19 0.93
N THR A 32 -3.89 0.40 1.93
CA THR A 32 -4.26 0.66 3.34
C THR A 32 -3.21 1.52 4.02
N GLY A 33 -3.61 2.23 5.08
CA GLY A 33 -2.72 3.19 5.75
C GLY A 33 -2.25 4.30 4.80
N ALA A 34 -3.15 4.77 3.96
CA ALA A 34 -2.90 5.64 2.82
C ALA A 34 -2.14 6.94 3.13
N ASN A 35 -2.38 7.54 4.31
CA ASN A 35 -1.69 8.77 4.76
C ASN A 35 -0.30 8.51 5.38
N GLY A 36 0.10 7.25 5.51
CA GLY A 36 1.45 6.91 6.00
C GLY A 36 2.51 7.03 4.90
N GLY A 37 3.78 7.02 5.29
CA GLY A 37 4.89 7.18 4.35
C GLY A 37 4.90 6.14 3.22
N VAL A 38 4.65 4.85 3.51
CA VAL A 38 4.54 3.82 2.48
C VAL A 38 3.28 4.01 1.63
N GLY A 39 2.12 4.24 2.27
CA GLY A 39 0.85 4.36 1.59
C GLY A 39 0.80 5.51 0.59
N SER A 40 1.27 6.70 0.98
CA SER A 40 1.28 7.89 0.10
C SER A 40 2.19 7.70 -1.12
N VAL A 41 3.39 7.15 -0.94
CA VAL A 41 4.30 6.85 -2.07
C VAL A 41 3.73 5.74 -2.95
N ALA A 42 3.11 4.70 -2.37
CA ALA A 42 2.47 3.63 -3.13
C ALA A 42 1.33 4.16 -4.02
N ILE A 43 0.51 5.08 -3.51
CA ILE A 43 -0.54 5.75 -4.29
C ILE A 43 0.07 6.52 -5.46
N ALA A 44 1.11 7.33 -5.21
CA ALA A 44 1.76 8.12 -6.25
C ALA A 44 2.36 7.25 -7.35
N LEU A 45 3.02 6.15 -6.99
CA LEU A 45 3.60 5.17 -7.93
C LEU A 45 2.52 4.45 -8.75
N LEU A 46 1.54 3.85 -8.09
CA LEU A 46 0.47 3.11 -8.76
C LEU A 46 -0.31 4.00 -9.72
N ALA A 47 -0.66 5.22 -9.30
CA ALA A 47 -1.36 6.18 -10.15
C ALA A 47 -0.50 6.59 -11.36
N GLY A 48 0.80 6.85 -11.17
CA GLY A 48 1.73 7.14 -12.27
C GLY A 48 1.86 6.00 -13.27
N LEU A 49 1.71 4.75 -12.81
CA LEU A 49 1.72 3.54 -13.62
C LEU A 49 0.33 3.21 -14.23
N GLY A 50 -0.68 4.05 -14.03
CA GLY A 50 -2.01 3.94 -14.63
C GLY A 50 -2.99 3.04 -13.88
N TYR A 51 -2.68 2.61 -12.64
CA TYR A 51 -3.62 1.82 -11.82
C TYR A 51 -4.74 2.69 -11.24
N GLN A 52 -5.92 2.11 -11.07
CA GLN A 52 -7.03 2.70 -10.32
C GLN A 52 -6.82 2.43 -8.83
N VAL A 53 -6.49 3.46 -8.07
CA VAL A 53 -6.08 3.33 -6.67
C VAL A 53 -7.21 3.72 -5.73
N VAL A 54 -7.57 2.82 -4.83
CA VAL A 54 -8.47 3.08 -3.71
C VAL A 54 -7.65 3.25 -2.44
N ALA A 55 -7.70 4.41 -1.83
CA ALA A 55 -6.96 4.74 -0.62
C ALA A 55 -7.82 4.50 0.62
N SER A 56 -7.37 3.65 1.56
CA SER A 56 -8.06 3.45 2.85
C SER A 56 -7.33 4.20 3.96
N THR A 57 -8.05 5.08 4.65
CA THR A 57 -7.51 5.95 5.70
C THR A 57 -8.47 6.17 6.86
N GLY A 58 -7.94 6.38 8.06
CA GLY A 58 -8.72 6.85 9.21
C GLY A 58 -8.85 8.39 9.26
N ARG A 59 -8.23 9.11 8.33
CA ARG A 59 -8.28 10.58 8.21
C ARG A 59 -8.97 10.98 6.92
N VAL A 60 -10.27 10.69 6.83
CA VAL A 60 -11.08 10.99 5.65
C VAL A 60 -11.09 12.49 5.33
N SER A 61 -10.87 13.37 6.33
CA SER A 61 -10.68 14.81 6.12
C SER A 61 -9.51 15.16 5.20
N GLU A 62 -8.53 14.26 5.05
CA GLU A 62 -7.38 14.41 4.15
C GLU A 62 -7.59 13.76 2.76
N ALA A 63 -8.83 13.39 2.42
CA ALA A 63 -9.14 12.72 1.16
C ALA A 63 -8.66 13.49 -0.08
N GLU A 64 -8.76 14.83 -0.07
CA GLU A 64 -8.31 15.65 -1.19
C GLU A 64 -6.79 15.55 -1.41
N HIS A 65 -5.99 15.48 -0.33
CA HIS A 65 -4.56 15.24 -0.44
C HIS A 65 -4.28 13.89 -1.13
N LEU A 66 -4.98 12.83 -0.72
CA LEU A 66 -4.81 11.50 -1.33
C LEU A 66 -5.22 11.48 -2.81
N LYS A 67 -6.23 12.25 -3.20
CA LYS A 67 -6.61 12.42 -4.62
C LYS A 67 -5.54 13.17 -5.42
N VAL A 68 -4.92 14.20 -4.84
CA VAL A 68 -3.78 14.91 -5.46
C VAL A 68 -2.62 13.96 -5.70
N LEU A 69 -2.35 13.01 -4.79
CA LEU A 69 -1.36 11.96 -4.99
C LEU A 69 -1.75 10.97 -6.10
N GLY A 70 -3.03 10.90 -6.45
CA GLY A 70 -3.54 10.09 -7.55
C GLY A 70 -4.50 8.98 -7.14
N ALA A 71 -5.03 8.99 -5.89
CA ALA A 71 -6.10 8.08 -5.52
C ALA A 71 -7.37 8.37 -6.33
N THR A 72 -7.94 7.35 -6.95
CA THR A 72 -9.21 7.43 -7.69
C THR A 72 -10.39 7.58 -6.74
N SER A 73 -10.33 6.92 -5.58
CA SER A 73 -11.32 7.03 -4.52
C SER A 73 -10.69 6.82 -3.15
N VAL A 74 -11.39 7.29 -2.12
CA VAL A 74 -10.98 7.17 -0.72
C VAL A 74 -12.10 6.50 0.07
N ILE A 75 -11.73 5.54 0.91
CA ILE A 75 -12.64 4.83 1.82
C ILE A 75 -12.18 5.01 3.26
N ASP A 76 -13.13 4.94 4.19
CA ASP A 76 -12.80 4.91 5.61
C ASP A 76 -12.15 3.57 5.98
N ARG A 77 -11.08 3.60 6.82
CA ARG A 77 -10.44 2.39 7.33
C ARG A 77 -11.41 1.48 8.07
N ASP A 78 -12.48 2.04 8.63
CA ASP A 78 -13.46 1.29 9.40
C ASP A 78 -14.25 0.29 8.54
N GLU A 79 -14.25 0.44 7.21
CA GLU A 79 -14.78 -0.59 6.30
C GLU A 79 -14.00 -1.92 6.39
N LEU A 80 -12.74 -1.88 6.87
CA LEU A 80 -11.85 -3.04 6.88
C LEU A 80 -11.31 -3.40 8.27
N SER A 81 -11.52 -2.58 9.30
CA SER A 81 -10.86 -2.71 10.61
C SER A 81 -11.54 -3.71 11.56
N ALA A 82 -12.81 -4.01 11.37
CA ALA A 82 -13.57 -4.95 12.21
C ALA A 82 -13.43 -6.42 11.74
N PRO A 83 -13.70 -7.40 12.62
CA PRO A 83 -13.81 -8.79 12.19
C PRO A 83 -14.78 -8.98 11.03
N GLY A 84 -14.30 -9.59 9.94
CA GLY A 84 -15.05 -9.78 8.71
C GLY A 84 -15.42 -11.22 8.42
N LYS A 85 -16.00 -11.44 7.24
CA LYS A 85 -16.33 -12.79 6.75
C LYS A 85 -15.08 -13.52 6.25
N PRO A 86 -15.04 -14.86 6.36
CA PRO A 86 -13.93 -15.66 5.80
C PRO A 86 -13.65 -15.40 4.32
N ILE A 87 -14.69 -15.05 3.56
CA ILE A 87 -14.61 -14.64 2.16
C ILE A 87 -15.74 -13.63 1.89
N GLY A 88 -15.41 -12.52 1.24
CA GLY A 88 -16.33 -11.43 0.92
C GLY A 88 -16.61 -11.32 -0.59
N LYS A 89 -17.34 -10.28 -1.00
CA LYS A 89 -17.52 -9.94 -2.41
C LYS A 89 -16.18 -9.52 -3.00
N GLU A 90 -15.84 -10.01 -4.18
CA GLU A 90 -14.63 -9.61 -4.90
C GLU A 90 -14.64 -8.12 -5.24
N ARG A 91 -13.54 -7.44 -4.94
CA ARG A 91 -13.37 -6.01 -5.20
C ARG A 91 -11.98 -5.69 -5.76
N TRP A 92 -10.91 -6.08 -5.07
CA TRP A 92 -9.55 -5.65 -5.37
C TRP A 92 -8.83 -6.59 -6.33
N ALA A 93 -8.23 -6.06 -7.40
CA ALA A 93 -7.30 -6.83 -8.23
C ALA A 93 -5.97 -7.05 -7.48
N GLY A 94 -5.50 -6.03 -6.79
CA GLY A 94 -4.30 -6.05 -5.95
C GLY A 94 -4.48 -5.24 -4.68
N VAL A 95 -3.63 -5.50 -3.68
CA VAL A 95 -3.62 -4.76 -2.41
C VAL A 95 -2.18 -4.48 -1.98
N ILE A 96 -1.92 -3.26 -1.48
CA ILE A 96 -0.74 -2.94 -0.69
C ILE A 96 -1.20 -2.66 0.74
N ASP A 97 -0.81 -3.51 1.68
CA ASP A 97 -1.23 -3.41 3.07
C ASP A 97 -0.09 -2.99 3.99
N THR A 98 -0.31 -1.89 4.73
CA THR A 98 0.60 -1.36 5.74
C THR A 98 0.08 -1.51 7.17
N VAL A 99 -1.12 -2.09 7.33
CA VAL A 99 -1.87 -2.08 8.59
C VAL A 99 -1.82 -3.40 9.32
N GLY A 100 -1.96 -4.51 8.62
CA GLY A 100 -2.02 -5.84 9.26
C GLY A 100 -3.38 -6.15 9.90
N SER A 101 -3.40 -7.12 10.81
CA SER A 101 -4.54 -7.55 11.61
C SER A 101 -5.84 -7.76 10.79
N HIS A 102 -6.99 -7.32 11.29
CA HIS A 102 -8.28 -7.44 10.60
C HIS A 102 -8.31 -6.76 9.23
N THR A 103 -7.61 -5.63 9.07
CA THR A 103 -7.53 -4.93 7.79
C THR A 103 -6.92 -5.82 6.70
N LEU A 104 -5.79 -6.46 6.98
CA LEU A 104 -5.16 -7.41 6.07
C LEU A 104 -6.06 -8.63 5.81
N ALA A 105 -6.70 -9.17 6.85
CA ALA A 105 -7.62 -10.31 6.71
C ALA A 105 -8.80 -9.98 5.78
N ASN A 106 -9.43 -8.82 5.96
CA ASN A 106 -10.54 -8.35 5.11
C ASN A 106 -10.08 -8.00 3.68
N ALA A 107 -8.89 -7.44 3.53
CA ALA A 107 -8.29 -7.21 2.22
C ALA A 107 -8.12 -8.52 1.46
N CYS A 108 -7.54 -9.56 2.08
CA CYS A 108 -7.43 -10.90 1.48
C CYS A 108 -8.81 -11.49 1.14
N ALA A 109 -9.79 -11.37 2.07
CA ALA A 109 -11.14 -11.91 1.89
C ALA A 109 -11.92 -11.26 0.74
N THR A 110 -11.57 -10.04 0.35
CA THR A 110 -12.24 -9.26 -0.72
C THR A 110 -11.39 -9.11 -1.98
N THR A 111 -10.20 -9.67 -2.00
CA THR A 111 -9.37 -9.75 -3.22
C THR A 111 -10.01 -10.69 -4.24
N ARG A 112 -9.94 -10.31 -5.50
CA ARG A 112 -10.51 -11.06 -6.65
C ARG A 112 -9.81 -12.39 -6.87
N TYR A 113 -10.48 -13.24 -7.64
CA TYR A 113 -9.89 -14.48 -8.12
C TYR A 113 -8.52 -14.23 -8.76
N ARG A 114 -7.51 -14.96 -8.27
CA ARG A 114 -6.09 -14.82 -8.66
C ARG A 114 -5.50 -13.43 -8.47
N GLY A 115 -6.04 -12.62 -7.56
CA GLY A 115 -5.43 -11.36 -7.17
C GLY A 115 -4.28 -11.55 -6.16
N ALA A 116 -3.59 -10.46 -5.84
CA ALA A 116 -2.43 -10.47 -4.96
C ALA A 116 -2.50 -9.40 -3.87
N VAL A 117 -1.96 -9.72 -2.71
CA VAL A 117 -1.85 -8.82 -1.56
C VAL A 117 -0.38 -8.73 -1.16
N ALA A 118 0.18 -7.53 -1.16
CA ALA A 118 1.54 -7.23 -0.69
C ALA A 118 1.46 -6.63 0.72
N ALA A 119 1.81 -7.40 1.74
CA ALA A 119 1.81 -6.98 3.14
C ALA A 119 3.21 -6.52 3.55
N CYS A 120 3.33 -5.26 4.00
CA CYS A 120 4.62 -4.64 4.36
C CYS A 120 4.59 -3.91 5.70
N GLY A 121 3.47 -3.89 6.42
CA GLY A 121 3.35 -3.19 7.69
C GLY A 121 2.39 -3.85 8.66
N LEU A 122 2.42 -3.39 9.90
CA LEU A 122 1.68 -3.96 11.02
C LEU A 122 1.15 -2.87 11.99
N ALA A 123 0.80 -1.70 11.42
CA ALA A 123 0.37 -0.54 12.21
C ALA A 123 -0.90 -0.80 13.05
N GLY A 124 -1.76 -1.72 12.63
CA GLY A 124 -2.98 -2.12 13.34
C GLY A 124 -2.82 -3.38 14.20
N GLY A 125 -1.70 -4.10 14.08
CA GLY A 125 -1.40 -5.30 14.85
C GLY A 125 -0.59 -6.33 14.07
N MET A 126 0.03 -7.27 14.78
CA MET A 126 0.86 -8.36 14.22
C MET A 126 0.08 -9.64 13.95
N ASP A 127 -1.11 -9.74 14.47
CA ASP A 127 -1.98 -10.88 14.28
C ASP A 127 -2.52 -10.93 12.84
N PHE A 128 -2.94 -12.11 12.40
CA PHE A 128 -3.57 -12.32 11.12
C PHE A 128 -4.82 -13.18 11.28
N PRO A 129 -5.97 -12.60 11.70
CA PRO A 129 -7.19 -13.32 12.01
C PRO A 129 -7.97 -13.68 10.73
N ALA A 130 -7.33 -14.42 9.82
CA ALA A 130 -7.89 -14.85 8.55
C ALA A 130 -8.17 -16.35 8.52
N THR A 131 -8.88 -16.77 7.47
CA THR A 131 -9.06 -18.19 7.13
C THR A 131 -8.30 -18.50 5.84
N VAL A 132 -8.15 -19.78 5.52
CA VAL A 132 -7.52 -20.20 4.26
C VAL A 132 -8.44 -20.04 3.03
N ALA A 133 -9.70 -19.67 3.23
CA ALA A 133 -10.71 -19.61 2.16
C ALA A 133 -10.32 -18.73 0.96
N PRO A 134 -9.82 -17.49 1.11
CA PRO A 134 -9.39 -16.68 -0.04
C PRO A 134 -8.28 -17.35 -0.84
N PHE A 135 -7.35 -17.99 -0.16
CA PHE A 135 -6.17 -18.62 -0.79
C PHE A 135 -6.56 -19.88 -1.57
N ILE A 136 -7.40 -20.74 -0.99
CA ILE A 136 -7.81 -22.00 -1.64
C ILE A 136 -8.88 -21.76 -2.70
N LEU A 137 -9.93 -20.99 -2.38
CA LEU A 137 -11.11 -20.86 -3.25
C LEU A 137 -10.95 -19.83 -4.36
N ARG A 138 -10.05 -18.82 -4.17
CA ARG A 138 -9.80 -17.78 -5.17
C ARG A 138 -8.36 -17.73 -5.66
N GLY A 139 -7.47 -18.57 -5.12
CA GLY A 139 -6.06 -18.53 -5.49
C GLY A 139 -5.39 -17.19 -5.21
N VAL A 140 -5.86 -16.48 -4.17
CA VAL A 140 -5.24 -15.22 -3.74
C VAL A 140 -3.82 -15.50 -3.27
N THR A 141 -2.87 -14.67 -3.65
CA THR A 141 -1.49 -14.77 -3.17
C THR A 141 -1.21 -13.65 -2.18
N LEU A 142 -0.70 -14.00 -1.00
CA LEU A 142 -0.21 -13.07 0.00
C LEU A 142 1.31 -13.04 -0.01
N TYR A 143 1.90 -11.89 -0.34
CA TYR A 143 3.33 -11.64 -0.34
C TYR A 143 3.73 -10.90 0.94
N GLY A 144 4.68 -11.45 1.70
CA GLY A 144 5.42 -10.69 2.71
C GLY A 144 6.50 -9.84 2.03
N ILE A 145 6.50 -8.54 2.27
CA ILE A 145 7.46 -7.61 1.67
C ILE A 145 8.53 -7.24 2.70
N ASP A 146 9.70 -7.85 2.56
CA ASP A 146 10.86 -7.56 3.40
C ASP A 146 11.72 -6.46 2.77
N SER A 147 11.73 -5.28 3.39
CA SER A 147 12.59 -4.16 2.99
C SER A 147 13.92 -4.11 3.75
N VAL A 148 14.12 -4.93 4.77
CA VAL A 148 15.31 -4.92 5.63
C VAL A 148 16.41 -5.82 5.07
N MET A 149 16.11 -7.09 4.81
CA MET A 149 17.08 -8.11 4.37
C MET A 149 16.99 -8.42 2.88
N ALA A 150 16.21 -7.64 2.12
CA ALA A 150 16.05 -7.86 0.67
C ALA A 150 17.41 -7.96 -0.04
N PRO A 151 17.61 -8.94 -0.95
CA PRO A 151 18.85 -9.12 -1.70
C PRO A 151 19.24 -7.85 -2.50
N LEU A 152 20.54 -7.64 -2.70
CA LEU A 152 21.06 -6.43 -3.38
C LEU A 152 20.41 -6.21 -4.77
N ALA A 153 20.25 -7.27 -5.56
CA ALA A 153 19.63 -7.16 -6.88
C ALA A 153 18.17 -6.63 -6.81
N VAL A 154 17.40 -7.10 -5.81
CA VAL A 154 16.02 -6.62 -5.59
C VAL A 154 16.00 -5.16 -5.15
N ARG A 155 16.98 -4.76 -4.31
CA ARG A 155 17.16 -3.36 -3.89
C ARG A 155 17.50 -2.46 -5.07
N GLN A 156 18.43 -2.88 -5.93
CA GLN A 156 18.82 -2.15 -7.12
C GLN A 156 17.63 -1.94 -8.06
N GLU A 157 16.90 -3.01 -8.38
CA GLU A 157 15.68 -2.92 -9.20
C GLU A 157 14.67 -1.90 -8.62
N ALA A 158 14.42 -1.95 -7.31
CA ALA A 158 13.47 -1.04 -6.68
C ALA A 158 13.94 0.43 -6.74
N TRP A 159 15.23 0.71 -6.53
CA TRP A 159 15.76 2.07 -6.62
C TRP A 159 15.80 2.59 -8.06
N GLU A 160 16.13 1.76 -9.05
CA GLU A 160 16.05 2.11 -10.46
C GLU A 160 14.62 2.46 -10.88
N ARG A 161 13.64 1.65 -10.41
CA ARG A 161 12.22 1.89 -10.66
C ARG A 161 11.74 3.18 -9.99
N LEU A 162 12.12 3.45 -8.75
CA LEU A 162 11.81 4.70 -8.07
C LEU A 162 12.33 5.92 -8.84
N GLY A 163 13.58 5.87 -9.31
CA GLY A 163 14.18 6.95 -10.09
C GLY A 163 13.49 7.21 -11.42
N ARG A 164 12.82 6.21 -11.99
CA ARG A 164 12.12 6.32 -13.27
C ARG A 164 10.63 6.66 -13.12
N ASP A 165 9.96 6.04 -12.15
CA ASP A 165 8.50 5.95 -12.10
C ASP A 165 7.87 6.89 -11.05
N LEU A 166 8.64 7.39 -10.08
CA LEU A 166 8.11 8.29 -9.05
C LEU A 166 8.11 9.74 -9.56
N ASP A 167 6.94 10.35 -9.56
CA ASP A 167 6.77 11.78 -9.85
C ASP A 167 7.40 12.63 -8.74
N LEU A 168 8.43 13.40 -9.07
CA LEU A 168 9.14 14.26 -8.12
C LEU A 168 8.27 15.39 -7.57
N GLY A 169 7.32 15.91 -8.35
CA GLY A 169 6.39 16.93 -7.86
C GLY A 169 5.45 16.37 -6.77
N LYS A 170 5.03 15.10 -6.90
CA LYS A 170 4.27 14.43 -5.84
C LYS A 170 5.14 14.15 -4.62
N LEU A 171 6.41 13.78 -4.82
CA LEU A 171 7.35 13.58 -3.72
C LEU A 171 7.58 14.88 -2.93
N ASP A 172 7.76 15.99 -3.62
CA ASP A 172 7.92 17.31 -2.99
C ASP A 172 6.68 17.71 -2.19
N ALA A 173 5.48 17.43 -2.71
CA ALA A 173 4.21 17.69 -2.01
C ALA A 173 4.03 16.86 -0.71
N MET A 174 4.73 15.73 -0.59
CA MET A 174 4.76 14.87 0.60
C MET A 174 5.92 15.18 1.55
N THR A 175 6.82 16.11 1.18
CA THR A 175 8.07 16.37 1.90
C THR A 175 8.03 17.74 2.57
N ARG A 176 8.39 17.79 3.84
CA ARG A 176 8.62 19.04 4.58
C ARG A 176 10.08 19.07 5.03
N GLU A 177 10.80 20.11 4.63
CA GLU A 177 12.15 20.36 5.17
C GLU A 177 12.03 21.08 6.51
N ILE A 178 12.79 20.62 7.48
CA ILE A 178 12.86 21.20 8.82
C ILE A 178 14.33 21.27 9.27
N SER A 179 14.62 22.14 10.21
CA SER A 179 15.94 22.16 10.86
C SER A 179 16.11 20.97 11.80
N LEU A 180 17.35 20.64 12.18
CA LEU A 180 17.62 19.56 13.11
C LEU A 180 17.01 19.83 14.50
N GLU A 181 16.96 21.09 14.92
CA GLU A 181 16.36 21.52 16.19
C GLU A 181 14.84 21.29 16.22
N GLU A 182 14.19 21.34 15.07
CA GLU A 182 12.75 21.11 14.93
C GLU A 182 12.37 19.63 14.83
N ALA A 183 13.34 18.72 14.68
CA ALA A 183 13.07 17.30 14.41
C ALA A 183 12.24 16.63 15.52
N ILE A 184 12.55 16.90 16.80
CA ILE A 184 11.82 16.29 17.93
C ILE A 184 10.40 16.87 18.07
N PRO A 185 10.18 18.21 18.07
CA PRO A 185 8.84 18.78 18.12
C PRO A 185 7.95 18.31 16.96
N VAL A 186 8.46 18.36 15.73
CA VAL A 186 7.69 17.97 14.52
C VAL A 186 7.38 16.47 14.48
N ALA A 187 8.27 15.62 15.01
CA ALA A 187 7.99 14.18 15.09
C ALA A 187 6.89 13.81 16.09
N ALA A 188 6.51 14.74 16.98
CA ALA A 188 5.45 14.56 17.97
C ALA A 188 4.06 15.03 17.45
N GLU A 189 4.00 15.74 16.31
CA GLU A 189 2.76 16.16 15.63
C GLU A 189 2.08 14.95 14.96
#